data_181ecfbb8b66497a796ac50e29116042
#
_entry.id   181ecfbb8b66497a796ac50e29116042
#
_cell.length_a   1.000
_cell.length_b   1.000
_cell.length_c   1.000
_cell.angle_alpha   90.00
_cell.angle_beta   90.00
_cell.angle_gamma   90.00
#
_symmetry.space_group_name_H-M   'P 1'
#
loop_
_entity.id
_entity.type
_entity.pdbx_description
1 polymer ?
#
loop_
_entity_poly.entity_id
_entity_poly.type
_entity_poly.pdbx_seq_one_letter_code
_entity_poly.pdbx_strand_id
1 'polypeptide(L)'
;TEMGLKPERSIEVVSFADEEGWRFTKGLFGSRGILGKLEPGELQRKDKDGITREQALIDFGCDPQKFRESEYKPGSIHCFLELHIEQGPVLDIANKPIGVVSGISGPLWLTVKLKGMAGHAGSVPMAIRKDALVGAAEIIVALNEIANQIPGAPTVGTVGTINVFPASRNIIPEEVTFTVDLRDIDLERRHRYEKQLMDKIESITQKHQLTYEISEDTN
;
A
#
# COMPACT_ATOMS: atom_id res chain seq x y z
N THR A 1 11.39 -38.36 -2.18
CA THR A 1 12.31 -37.29 -1.77
C THR A 1 13.74 -37.80 -1.84
N GLU A 2 14.72 -36.94 -2.17
CA GLU A 2 16.14 -37.31 -2.21
C GLU A 2 16.64 -37.90 -0.88
N MET A 3 16.05 -37.49 0.24
CA MET A 3 16.35 -38.02 1.58
C MET A 3 15.57 -39.29 1.96
N GLY A 4 14.81 -39.90 1.06
CA GLY A 4 14.02 -41.11 1.32
C GLY A 4 12.86 -40.91 2.31
N LEU A 5 12.55 -39.68 2.70
CA LEU A 5 11.45 -39.38 3.62
C LEU A 5 10.11 -39.63 2.93
N LYS A 6 9.23 -40.38 3.60
CA LYS A 6 7.86 -40.61 3.15
C LYS A 6 6.92 -39.85 4.10
N PRO A 7 6.30 -38.77 3.65
CA PRO A 7 5.37 -38.00 4.50
C PRO A 7 4.12 -38.81 4.81
N GLU A 8 3.59 -38.65 6.01
CA GLU A 8 2.33 -39.30 6.43
C GLU A 8 1.10 -38.63 5.82
N ARG A 9 1.23 -37.37 5.41
CA ARG A 9 0.18 -36.58 4.75
C ARG A 9 0.63 -36.16 3.36
N SER A 10 -0.32 -35.91 2.48
CA SER A 10 -0.05 -35.33 1.16
C SER A 10 0.58 -33.95 1.30
N ILE A 11 1.53 -33.66 0.42
CA ILE A 11 2.14 -32.32 0.29
C ILE A 11 1.64 -31.76 -1.03
N GLU A 12 1.04 -30.58 -0.97
CA GLU A 12 0.63 -29.79 -2.12
C GLU A 12 1.54 -28.59 -2.26
N VAL A 13 2.02 -28.35 -3.47
CA VAL A 13 2.79 -27.14 -3.81
C VAL A 13 1.88 -26.25 -4.61
N VAL A 14 1.63 -25.05 -4.11
CA VAL A 14 0.68 -24.10 -4.70
C VAL A 14 1.42 -22.86 -5.17
N SER A 15 1.12 -22.43 -6.41
CA SER A 15 1.52 -21.12 -6.94
C SER A 15 0.26 -20.29 -7.15
N PHE A 16 0.16 -19.16 -6.47
CA PHE A 16 -1.02 -18.29 -6.57
C PHE A 16 -0.93 -17.35 -7.76
N ALA A 17 -2.06 -17.25 -8.51
CA ALA A 17 -2.18 -16.31 -9.60
C ALA A 17 -2.61 -14.92 -9.11
N ASP A 18 -2.04 -13.87 -9.73
CA ASP A 18 -2.37 -12.45 -9.49
C ASP A 18 -2.38 -12.10 -7.99
N GLU A 19 -1.32 -12.55 -7.29
CA GLU A 19 -1.19 -12.34 -5.84
C GLU A 19 -1.04 -10.85 -5.53
N GLU A 20 -0.18 -10.13 -6.26
CA GLU A 20 0.09 -8.71 -6.08
C GLU A 20 -0.98 -7.79 -6.71
N GLY A 21 -1.95 -8.34 -7.44
CA GLY A 21 -3.00 -7.55 -8.10
C GLY A 21 -2.52 -6.67 -9.25
N TRP A 22 -1.37 -6.97 -9.81
CA TRP A 22 -0.73 -6.18 -10.84
C TRP A 22 -1.59 -6.01 -12.09
N ARG A 23 -2.24 -7.09 -12.53
CA ARG A 23 -3.00 -7.07 -13.78
C ARG A 23 -4.42 -6.56 -13.59
N PHE A 24 -5.09 -6.93 -12.52
CA PHE A 24 -6.52 -6.66 -12.30
C PHE A 24 -6.81 -5.78 -11.10
N THR A 25 -5.80 -5.04 -10.60
CA THR A 25 -5.91 -4.03 -9.54
C THR A 25 -6.38 -4.53 -8.17
N LYS A 26 -6.57 -5.83 -7.99
CA LYS A 26 -6.92 -6.44 -6.71
C LYS A 26 -6.14 -7.73 -6.49
N GLY A 27 -5.28 -7.72 -5.48
CA GLY A 27 -4.40 -8.83 -5.15
C GLY A 27 -5.08 -10.01 -4.47
N LEU A 28 -4.26 -11.00 -4.14
CA LEU A 28 -4.64 -12.22 -3.43
C LEU A 28 -5.71 -13.05 -4.16
N PHE A 29 -5.82 -12.93 -5.50
CA PHE A 29 -6.89 -13.60 -6.24
C PHE A 29 -6.87 -15.11 -6.03
N GLY A 30 -5.71 -15.75 -6.19
CA GLY A 30 -5.59 -17.21 -6.04
C GLY A 30 -5.91 -17.67 -4.62
N SER A 31 -5.34 -17.04 -3.60
CA SER A 31 -5.56 -17.39 -2.19
C SER A 31 -6.99 -17.11 -1.73
N ARG A 32 -7.60 -16.00 -2.14
CA ARG A 32 -9.03 -15.75 -1.91
C ARG A 32 -9.91 -16.76 -2.62
N GLY A 33 -9.51 -17.22 -3.81
CA GLY A 33 -10.22 -18.24 -4.58
C GLY A 33 -10.31 -19.57 -3.83
N ILE A 34 -9.20 -20.10 -3.34
CA ILE A 34 -9.19 -21.37 -2.61
C ILE A 34 -9.89 -21.31 -1.24
N LEU A 35 -10.07 -20.08 -0.70
CA LEU A 35 -10.81 -19.85 0.54
C LEU A 35 -12.30 -19.55 0.31
N GLY A 36 -12.78 -19.56 -0.94
CA GLY A 36 -14.16 -19.20 -1.29
C GLY A 36 -14.51 -17.74 -1.01
N LYS A 37 -13.52 -16.84 -0.99
CA LYS A 37 -13.67 -15.43 -0.61
C LYS A 37 -13.58 -14.47 -1.80
N LEU A 38 -13.84 -14.94 -3.02
CA LEU A 38 -13.95 -14.05 -4.17
C LEU A 38 -15.25 -13.25 -4.09
N GLU A 39 -15.12 -11.95 -4.37
CA GLU A 39 -16.26 -11.05 -4.37
C GLU A 39 -17.05 -11.16 -5.69
N PRO A 40 -18.35 -10.78 -5.68
CA PRO A 40 -19.10 -10.64 -6.91
C PRO A 40 -18.40 -9.68 -7.88
N GLY A 41 -18.31 -10.07 -9.16
CA GLY A 41 -17.64 -9.25 -10.19
C GLY A 41 -16.14 -9.44 -10.33
N GLU A 42 -15.50 -10.31 -9.55
CA GLU A 42 -14.07 -10.58 -9.67
C GLU A 42 -13.63 -11.05 -11.06
N LEU A 43 -14.41 -11.90 -11.70
CA LEU A 43 -14.12 -12.40 -13.04
C LEU A 43 -14.33 -11.33 -14.14
N GLN A 44 -15.16 -10.33 -13.88
CA GLN A 44 -15.44 -9.22 -14.80
C GLN A 44 -14.46 -8.04 -14.67
N ARG A 45 -13.53 -8.07 -13.68
CA ARG A 45 -12.47 -7.07 -13.60
C ARG A 45 -11.64 -7.07 -14.87
N LYS A 46 -11.34 -5.86 -15.37
CA LYS A 46 -10.59 -5.66 -16.62
C LYS A 46 -9.18 -5.20 -16.30
N ASP A 47 -8.26 -5.66 -17.10
CA ASP A 47 -6.91 -5.09 -17.13
C ASP A 47 -6.86 -3.78 -17.94
N LYS A 48 -5.66 -3.20 -18.08
CA LYS A 48 -5.41 -1.95 -18.83
C LYS A 48 -5.79 -2.04 -20.31
N ASP A 49 -5.83 -3.25 -20.87
CA ASP A 49 -6.14 -3.51 -22.28
C ASP A 49 -7.62 -3.87 -22.48
N GLY A 50 -8.41 -3.86 -21.38
CA GLY A 50 -9.84 -4.16 -21.39
C GLY A 50 -10.17 -5.66 -21.36
N ILE A 51 -9.18 -6.54 -21.21
CA ILE A 51 -9.35 -7.98 -21.11
C ILE A 51 -9.90 -8.32 -19.72
N THR A 52 -10.99 -9.07 -19.64
CA THR A 52 -11.52 -9.52 -18.35
C THR A 52 -10.65 -10.60 -17.72
N ARG A 53 -10.68 -10.72 -16.39
CA ARG A 53 -10.01 -11.83 -15.68
C ARG A 53 -10.53 -13.17 -16.15
N GLU A 54 -11.83 -13.30 -16.39
CA GLU A 54 -12.45 -14.50 -16.97
C GLU A 54 -11.80 -14.88 -18.29
N GLN A 55 -11.69 -13.94 -19.23
CA GLN A 55 -11.06 -14.20 -20.52
C GLN A 55 -9.58 -14.58 -20.36
N ALA A 56 -8.84 -13.90 -19.48
CA ALA A 56 -7.45 -14.22 -19.23
C ALA A 56 -7.26 -15.64 -18.66
N LEU A 57 -8.18 -16.12 -17.82
CA LEU A 57 -8.17 -17.49 -17.30
C LEU A 57 -8.47 -18.52 -18.41
N ILE A 58 -9.43 -18.22 -19.29
CA ILE A 58 -9.73 -19.05 -20.46
C ILE A 58 -8.52 -19.14 -21.39
N ASP A 59 -7.90 -18.02 -21.70
CA ASP A 59 -6.71 -17.94 -22.56
C ASP A 59 -5.52 -18.72 -21.97
N PHE A 60 -5.43 -18.80 -20.64
CA PHE A 60 -4.46 -19.61 -19.91
C PHE A 60 -4.80 -21.10 -19.89
N GLY A 61 -5.99 -21.50 -20.32
CA GLY A 61 -6.46 -22.88 -20.35
C GLY A 61 -7.26 -23.34 -19.12
N CYS A 62 -7.69 -22.40 -18.29
CA CYS A 62 -8.55 -22.67 -17.15
C CYS A 62 -10.04 -22.67 -17.54
N ASP A 63 -10.87 -23.29 -16.71
CA ASP A 63 -12.33 -23.20 -16.79
C ASP A 63 -12.87 -22.31 -15.65
N PRO A 64 -13.16 -21.03 -15.91
CA PRO A 64 -13.64 -20.12 -14.88
C PRO A 64 -14.98 -20.49 -14.26
N GLN A 65 -15.75 -21.34 -14.91
CA GLN A 65 -17.05 -21.81 -14.38
C GLN A 65 -16.86 -22.83 -13.24
N LYS A 66 -15.67 -23.41 -13.15
CA LYS A 66 -15.31 -24.40 -12.14
C LYS A 66 -14.46 -23.87 -11.01
N PHE A 67 -14.27 -22.54 -10.90
CA PHE A 67 -13.35 -21.98 -9.90
C PHE A 67 -13.70 -22.41 -8.46
N ARG A 68 -14.99 -22.66 -8.16
CA ARG A 68 -15.42 -23.16 -6.85
C ARG A 68 -14.97 -24.59 -6.53
N GLU A 69 -14.59 -25.38 -7.53
CA GLU A 69 -14.06 -26.73 -7.31
C GLU A 69 -12.66 -26.70 -6.67
N SER A 70 -11.98 -25.54 -6.73
CA SER A 70 -10.68 -25.34 -6.07
C SER A 70 -10.78 -24.93 -4.60
N GLU A 71 -11.99 -24.71 -4.05
CA GLU A 71 -12.19 -24.29 -2.68
C GLU A 71 -11.81 -25.42 -1.69
N TYR A 72 -10.93 -25.08 -0.73
CA TYR A 72 -10.61 -25.98 0.37
C TYR A 72 -11.70 -25.95 1.44
N LYS A 73 -12.06 -27.13 1.92
CA LYS A 73 -12.99 -27.22 3.05
C LYS A 73 -12.28 -26.85 4.36
N PRO A 74 -12.95 -26.15 5.28
CA PRO A 74 -12.39 -25.88 6.60
C PRO A 74 -11.87 -27.18 7.27
N GLY A 75 -10.65 -27.13 7.79
CA GLY A 75 -10.00 -28.27 8.43
C GLY A 75 -9.36 -29.31 7.49
N SER A 76 -9.42 -29.12 6.16
CA SER A 76 -8.77 -30.05 5.21
C SER A 76 -7.24 -29.84 5.14
N ILE A 77 -6.74 -28.67 5.52
CA ILE A 77 -5.31 -28.35 5.55
C ILE A 77 -4.79 -28.50 6.97
N HIS A 78 -3.77 -29.33 7.14
CA HIS A 78 -3.12 -29.55 8.44
C HIS A 78 -2.19 -28.40 8.81
N CYS A 79 -1.39 -27.92 7.87
CA CYS A 79 -0.54 -26.74 8.03
C CYS A 79 -0.28 -26.09 6.68
N PHE A 80 0.01 -24.80 6.71
CA PHE A 80 0.42 -24.01 5.56
C PHE A 80 1.82 -23.46 5.84
N LEU A 81 2.70 -23.54 4.85
CA LEU A 81 4.04 -23.01 4.91
C LEU A 81 4.27 -22.19 3.64
N GLU A 82 4.69 -20.96 3.82
CA GLU A 82 5.01 -20.06 2.72
C GLU A 82 6.47 -19.63 2.80
N LEU A 83 7.21 -19.85 1.70
CA LEU A 83 8.53 -19.32 1.53
C LEU A 83 8.42 -18.05 0.67
N HIS A 84 8.73 -16.92 1.27
CA HIS A 84 8.62 -15.61 0.63
C HIS A 84 9.97 -14.90 0.61
N ILE A 85 10.23 -14.10 -0.41
CA ILE A 85 11.40 -13.20 -0.41
C ILE A 85 11.18 -12.12 0.67
N GLU A 86 12.27 -11.62 1.27
CA GLU A 86 12.17 -10.60 2.32
C GLU A 86 11.51 -9.29 1.86
N GLN A 87 11.66 -8.95 0.60
CA GLN A 87 11.29 -7.64 0.03
C GLN A 87 11.98 -6.46 0.75
N GLY A 88 13.15 -6.73 1.31
CA GLY A 88 13.94 -5.76 2.07
C GLY A 88 15.38 -6.25 2.26
N PRO A 89 16.26 -5.44 2.83
CA PRO A 89 17.68 -5.72 2.93
C PRO A 89 18.12 -6.26 4.31
N VAL A 90 17.23 -6.47 5.27
CA VAL A 90 17.60 -6.68 6.69
C VAL A 90 18.32 -8.02 6.88
N LEU A 91 17.82 -9.09 6.28
CA LEU A 91 18.44 -10.40 6.35
C LEU A 91 19.78 -10.43 5.60
N ASP A 92 19.83 -9.77 4.43
CA ASP A 92 21.06 -9.65 3.64
C ASP A 92 22.15 -8.91 4.41
N ILE A 93 21.84 -7.72 4.96
CA ILE A 93 22.76 -6.95 5.82
C ILE A 93 23.21 -7.75 7.03
N ALA A 94 22.30 -8.53 7.64
CA ALA A 94 22.61 -9.39 8.78
C ALA A 94 23.33 -10.71 8.40
N ASN A 95 23.53 -10.95 7.10
CA ASN A 95 24.07 -12.19 6.53
C ASN A 95 23.32 -13.44 7.05
N LYS A 96 21.98 -13.37 7.01
CA LYS A 96 21.07 -14.45 7.43
C LYS A 96 20.33 -15.01 6.21
N PRO A 97 20.41 -16.33 5.95
CA PRO A 97 19.73 -16.92 4.78
C PRO A 97 18.22 -17.04 4.95
N ILE A 98 17.71 -17.06 6.17
CA ILE A 98 16.29 -17.27 6.49
C ILE A 98 15.93 -16.43 7.71
N GLY A 99 14.73 -15.86 7.70
CA GLY A 99 14.07 -15.23 8.84
C GLY A 99 12.67 -15.82 9.04
N VAL A 100 12.23 -15.88 10.29
CA VAL A 100 10.86 -16.23 10.61
C VAL A 100 10.05 -14.95 10.73
N VAL A 101 8.95 -14.84 9.96
CA VAL A 101 8.04 -13.69 10.01
C VAL A 101 7.37 -13.63 11.37
N SER A 102 7.54 -12.52 12.09
CA SER A 102 6.93 -12.29 13.41
C SER A 102 5.62 -11.52 13.36
N GLY A 103 5.33 -10.87 12.24
CA GLY A 103 4.11 -10.10 12.03
C GLY A 103 4.03 -9.54 10.61
N ILE A 104 2.82 -9.19 10.22
CA ILE A 104 2.53 -8.52 8.93
C ILE A 104 2.11 -7.09 9.27
N SER A 105 2.72 -6.11 8.60
CA SER A 105 2.40 -4.70 8.80
C SER A 105 0.98 -4.38 8.32
N GLY A 106 0.22 -3.67 9.14
CA GLY A 106 -1.06 -3.09 8.74
C GLY A 106 -0.84 -1.73 8.06
N PRO A 107 -1.07 -1.58 6.75
CA PRO A 107 -0.93 -0.30 6.07
C PRO A 107 -2.08 0.66 6.43
N LEU A 108 -1.75 1.95 6.45
CA LEU A 108 -2.67 3.06 6.34
C LEU A 108 -2.28 3.83 5.08
N TRP A 109 -3.17 3.85 4.10
CA TRP A 109 -2.97 4.57 2.86
C TRP A 109 -3.90 5.77 2.80
N LEU A 110 -3.32 6.94 2.59
CA LEU A 110 -4.07 8.17 2.48
C LEU A 110 -3.66 8.92 1.22
N THR A 111 -4.65 9.60 0.63
CA THR A 111 -4.42 10.66 -0.33
C THR A 111 -4.73 11.99 0.33
N VAL A 112 -3.75 12.87 0.39
CA VAL A 112 -3.86 14.21 0.99
C VAL A 112 -3.82 15.24 -0.12
N LYS A 113 -4.82 16.10 -0.15
CA LYS A 113 -4.92 17.21 -1.10
C LYS A 113 -4.90 18.53 -0.33
N LEU A 114 -3.94 19.39 -0.66
CA LEU A 114 -3.82 20.73 -0.11
C LEU A 114 -4.20 21.77 -1.14
N LYS A 115 -4.90 22.82 -0.71
CA LYS A 115 -5.24 23.98 -1.55
C LYS A 115 -4.78 25.28 -0.90
N GLY A 116 -4.08 26.08 -1.68
CA GLY A 116 -3.62 27.41 -1.33
C GLY A 116 -4.09 28.44 -2.37
N MET A 117 -3.16 29.27 -2.84
CA MET A 117 -3.48 30.34 -3.80
C MET A 117 -2.34 30.51 -4.82
N ALA A 118 -2.67 30.38 -6.10
CA ALA A 118 -1.75 30.71 -7.17
C ALA A 118 -1.39 32.21 -7.16
N GLY A 119 -0.16 32.51 -7.57
CA GLY A 119 0.30 33.87 -7.71
C GLY A 119 1.65 33.92 -8.40
N HIS A 120 2.05 35.10 -8.87
CA HIS A 120 3.34 35.28 -9.53
C HIS A 120 4.49 35.17 -8.50
N ALA A 121 5.38 34.21 -8.73
CA ALA A 121 6.46 33.91 -7.77
C ALA A 121 7.40 35.05 -7.47
N GLY A 122 7.60 35.98 -8.40
CA GLY A 122 8.48 37.13 -8.23
C GLY A 122 7.82 38.38 -7.65
N SER A 123 6.46 38.44 -7.56
CA SER A 123 5.76 39.66 -7.16
C SER A 123 4.90 39.52 -5.89
N VAL A 124 4.48 38.31 -5.54
CA VAL A 124 3.70 38.10 -4.30
C VAL A 124 4.65 38.06 -3.09
N PRO A 125 4.52 38.95 -2.11
CA PRO A 125 5.36 38.94 -0.91
C PRO A 125 5.22 37.65 -0.11
N MET A 126 6.31 37.19 0.51
CA MET A 126 6.32 35.91 1.29
C MET A 126 5.26 35.89 2.39
N ALA A 127 5.03 37.02 3.09
CA ALA A 127 4.12 37.09 4.24
C ALA A 127 2.64 36.83 3.93
N ILE A 128 2.23 36.91 2.65
CA ILE A 128 0.83 36.75 2.23
C ILE A 128 0.63 35.54 1.32
N ARG A 129 1.67 34.72 1.12
CA ARG A 129 1.59 33.50 0.31
C ARG A 129 0.79 32.42 1.03
N LYS A 130 -0.02 31.71 0.22
CA LYS A 130 -0.65 30.46 0.61
C LYS A 130 -0.11 29.37 -0.30
N ASP A 131 1.14 28.97 -0.05
CA ASP A 131 1.90 28.07 -0.89
C ASP A 131 1.62 26.62 -0.47
N ALA A 132 0.82 25.91 -1.28
CA ALA A 132 0.44 24.52 -0.99
C ALA A 132 1.65 23.56 -0.99
N LEU A 133 2.70 23.86 -1.79
CA LEU A 133 3.87 23.00 -1.86
C LEU A 133 4.76 23.11 -0.61
N VAL A 134 4.88 24.31 -0.04
CA VAL A 134 5.60 24.50 1.24
C VAL A 134 4.88 23.75 2.36
N GLY A 135 3.53 23.84 2.42
CA GLY A 135 2.75 23.08 3.38
C GLY A 135 2.92 21.57 3.21
N ALA A 136 2.88 21.06 1.96
CA ALA A 136 3.11 19.65 1.68
C ALA A 136 4.52 19.20 2.11
N ALA A 137 5.55 19.99 1.83
CA ALA A 137 6.93 19.67 2.22
C ALA A 137 7.07 19.54 3.75
N GLU A 138 6.48 20.45 4.53
CA GLU A 138 6.50 20.37 6.00
C GLU A 138 5.76 19.12 6.50
N ILE A 139 4.63 18.74 5.91
CA ILE A 139 3.89 17.53 6.26
C ILE A 139 4.70 16.27 5.94
N ILE A 140 5.37 16.23 4.79
CA ILE A 140 6.22 15.10 4.38
C ILE A 140 7.39 14.93 5.37
N VAL A 141 8.03 16.02 5.79
CA VAL A 141 9.08 15.98 6.81
C VAL A 141 8.52 15.50 8.14
N ALA A 142 7.33 15.98 8.55
CA ALA A 142 6.69 15.56 9.78
C ALA A 142 6.35 14.05 9.78
N LEU A 143 5.88 13.49 8.66
CA LEU A 143 5.66 12.05 8.52
C LEU A 143 6.96 11.26 8.75
N ASN A 144 8.06 11.70 8.15
CA ASN A 144 9.37 11.07 8.34
C ASN A 144 9.82 11.13 9.81
N GLU A 145 9.66 12.27 10.46
CA GLU A 145 9.99 12.45 11.89
C GLU A 145 9.14 11.53 12.77
N ILE A 146 7.83 11.43 12.50
CA ILE A 146 6.90 10.55 13.22
C ILE A 146 7.32 9.08 13.09
N ALA A 147 7.61 8.62 11.88
CA ALA A 147 8.01 7.25 11.63
C ALA A 147 9.34 6.87 12.31
N ASN A 148 10.22 7.85 12.54
CA ASN A 148 11.53 7.68 13.16
C ASN A 148 11.55 7.95 14.68
N GLN A 149 10.42 8.19 15.35
CA GLN A 149 10.38 8.53 16.78
C GLN A 149 10.98 7.45 17.68
N ILE A 150 10.83 6.18 17.31
CA ILE A 150 11.38 5.06 18.07
C ILE A 150 12.45 4.37 17.22
N PRO A 151 13.74 4.55 17.52
CA PRO A 151 14.81 3.88 16.79
C PRO A 151 14.65 2.36 16.79
N GLY A 152 14.71 1.74 15.60
CA GLY A 152 14.61 0.30 15.45
C GLY A 152 13.17 -0.26 15.52
N ALA A 153 12.16 0.59 15.69
CA ALA A 153 10.78 0.16 15.51
C ALA A 153 10.50 -0.22 14.03
N PRO A 154 9.61 -1.17 13.79
CA PRO A 154 9.26 -1.60 12.43
C PRO A 154 8.33 -0.61 11.70
N THR A 155 8.11 0.57 12.25
CA THR A 155 7.31 1.62 11.64
C THR A 155 7.99 2.14 10.37
N VAL A 156 7.22 2.26 9.28
CA VAL A 156 7.68 2.92 8.06
C VAL A 156 6.64 3.94 7.61
N GLY A 157 7.11 5.09 7.11
CA GLY A 157 6.26 6.16 6.58
C GLY A 157 6.83 6.67 5.26
N THR A 158 6.03 6.63 4.20
CA THR A 158 6.47 6.97 2.84
C THR A 158 5.46 7.87 2.15
N VAL A 159 5.96 8.87 1.41
CA VAL A 159 5.20 9.58 0.40
C VAL A 159 5.68 9.09 -0.97
N GLY A 160 4.83 8.29 -1.63
CA GLY A 160 5.19 7.62 -2.89
C GLY A 160 4.96 8.49 -4.12
N THR A 161 3.98 9.40 -4.08
CA THR A 161 3.67 10.31 -5.17
C THR A 161 3.39 11.72 -4.66
N ILE A 162 3.74 12.71 -5.47
CA ILE A 162 3.38 14.11 -5.27
C ILE A 162 3.05 14.76 -6.61
N ASN A 163 1.89 15.37 -6.71
CA ASN A 163 1.45 16.11 -7.88
C ASN A 163 1.23 17.57 -7.50
N VAL A 164 1.77 18.47 -8.29
CA VAL A 164 1.75 19.92 -8.04
C VAL A 164 1.04 20.62 -9.18
N PHE A 165 0.12 21.53 -8.87
CA PHE A 165 -0.56 22.37 -9.86
C PHE A 165 -0.38 23.86 -9.52
N PRO A 166 -0.08 24.69 -10.52
CA PRO A 166 0.02 24.46 -11.95
C PRO A 166 1.42 23.99 -12.44
N ALA A 167 2.33 23.60 -11.57
CA ALA A 167 3.64 23.02 -11.90
C ALA A 167 4.51 23.94 -12.81
N SER A 168 4.52 25.23 -12.51
CA SER A 168 5.28 26.24 -13.27
C SER A 168 6.30 26.94 -12.38
N ARG A 169 7.53 27.17 -12.89
CA ARG A 169 8.63 27.77 -12.15
C ARG A 169 8.28 29.16 -11.55
N ASN A 170 7.44 29.93 -12.21
CA ASN A 170 7.14 31.32 -11.86
C ASN A 170 5.74 31.51 -11.27
N ILE A 171 5.07 30.42 -10.87
CA ILE A 171 3.74 30.45 -10.24
C ILE A 171 3.82 29.74 -8.90
N ILE A 172 3.29 30.36 -7.85
CA ILE A 172 3.12 29.74 -6.53
C ILE A 172 2.11 28.60 -6.68
N PRO A 173 2.44 27.36 -6.24
CA PRO A 173 1.53 26.24 -6.31
C PRO A 173 0.25 26.47 -5.49
N GLU A 174 -0.90 26.34 -6.14
CA GLU A 174 -2.19 26.47 -5.47
C GLU A 174 -2.78 25.13 -5.02
N GLU A 175 -2.36 24.03 -5.65
CA GLU A 175 -2.83 22.69 -5.28
C GLU A 175 -1.67 21.70 -5.27
N VAL A 176 -1.63 20.87 -4.24
CA VAL A 176 -0.72 19.74 -4.14
C VAL A 176 -1.49 18.52 -3.66
N THR A 177 -1.37 17.41 -4.37
CA THR A 177 -1.90 16.11 -3.96
C THR A 177 -0.75 15.13 -3.77
N PHE A 178 -0.69 14.45 -2.64
CA PHE A 178 0.32 13.44 -2.35
C PHE A 178 -0.27 12.25 -1.61
N THR A 179 0.39 11.09 -1.73
CA THR A 179 -0.01 9.85 -1.05
C THR A 179 0.83 9.64 0.21
N VAL A 180 0.21 9.04 1.21
CA VAL A 180 0.87 8.59 2.44
C VAL A 180 0.70 7.08 2.56
N ASP A 181 1.78 6.39 2.85
CA ASP A 181 1.81 4.98 3.24
C ASP A 181 2.48 4.89 4.61
N LEU A 182 1.69 4.68 5.66
CA LEU A 182 2.15 4.51 7.04
C LEU A 182 1.86 3.09 7.49
N ARG A 183 2.90 2.32 7.83
CA ARG A 183 2.78 0.92 8.23
C ARG A 183 3.43 0.65 9.56
N ASP A 184 2.82 -0.27 10.30
CA ASP A 184 3.39 -0.84 11.53
C ASP A 184 2.80 -2.23 11.78
N ILE A 185 3.57 -3.10 12.45
CA ILE A 185 3.07 -4.38 12.97
C ILE A 185 2.29 -4.20 14.28
N ASP A 186 2.50 -3.08 14.99
CA ASP A 186 1.77 -2.67 16.19
C ASP A 186 0.69 -1.66 15.81
N LEU A 187 -0.55 -2.12 15.79
CA LEU A 187 -1.69 -1.28 15.39
C LEU A 187 -1.94 -0.10 16.34
N GLU A 188 -1.66 -0.25 17.64
CA GLU A 188 -1.83 0.85 18.60
C GLU A 188 -0.80 1.96 18.33
N ARG A 189 0.45 1.58 18.03
CA ARG A 189 1.49 2.54 17.64
C ARG A 189 1.14 3.20 16.32
N ARG A 190 0.67 2.44 15.31
CA ARG A 190 0.21 3.01 14.04
C ARG A 190 -0.89 4.03 14.24
N HIS A 191 -1.92 3.75 15.04
CA HIS A 191 -3.01 4.69 15.33
C HIS A 191 -2.53 5.94 16.07
N ARG A 192 -1.55 5.80 16.99
CA ARG A 192 -0.95 6.98 17.62
C ARG A 192 -0.22 7.86 16.62
N TYR A 193 0.50 7.26 15.69
CA TYR A 193 1.25 7.99 14.65
C TYR A 193 0.33 8.59 13.60
N GLU A 194 -0.73 7.91 13.22
CA GLU A 194 -1.82 8.45 12.41
C GLU A 194 -2.38 9.72 13.03
N LYS A 195 -2.75 9.66 14.32
CA LYS A 195 -3.26 10.84 15.03
C LYS A 195 -2.25 11.99 15.04
N GLN A 196 -0.98 11.71 15.32
CA GLN A 196 0.06 12.74 15.27
C GLN A 196 0.20 13.36 13.88
N LEU A 197 0.09 12.56 12.82
CA LEU A 197 0.11 13.05 11.46
C LEU A 197 -1.09 13.97 11.18
N MET A 198 -2.29 13.59 11.60
CA MET A 198 -3.49 14.43 11.45
C MET A 198 -3.32 15.77 12.19
N ASP A 199 -2.84 15.74 13.43
CA ASP A 199 -2.55 16.96 14.22
C ASP A 199 -1.51 17.85 13.53
N LYS A 200 -0.49 17.26 12.88
CA LYS A 200 0.51 17.98 12.08
C LYS A 200 -0.08 18.58 10.81
N ILE A 201 -0.91 17.82 10.08
CA ILE A 201 -1.58 18.34 8.88
C ILE A 201 -2.43 19.57 9.25
N GLU A 202 -3.22 19.47 10.31
CA GLU A 202 -4.06 20.58 10.77
C GLU A 202 -3.22 21.80 11.15
N SER A 203 -2.20 21.64 11.98
CA SER A 203 -1.36 22.75 12.45
C SER A 203 -0.58 23.42 11.29
N ILE A 204 -0.05 22.64 10.35
CA ILE A 204 0.71 23.14 9.20
C ILE A 204 -0.22 23.86 8.23
N THR A 205 -1.40 23.31 7.96
CA THR A 205 -2.37 23.96 7.06
C THR A 205 -2.90 25.27 7.65
N GLN A 206 -3.14 25.34 8.95
CA GLN A 206 -3.48 26.60 9.64
C GLN A 206 -2.35 27.61 9.54
N LYS A 207 -1.09 27.22 9.81
CA LYS A 207 0.11 28.09 9.70
C LYS A 207 0.23 28.71 8.31
N HIS A 208 0.00 27.95 7.26
CA HIS A 208 0.13 28.39 5.86
C HIS A 208 -1.18 28.90 5.25
N GLN A 209 -2.26 28.98 6.03
CA GLN A 209 -3.61 29.37 5.59
C GLN A 209 -4.10 28.54 4.39
N LEU A 210 -3.85 27.24 4.42
CA LEU A 210 -4.29 26.27 3.42
C LEU A 210 -5.60 25.62 3.86
N THR A 211 -6.34 25.08 2.88
CA THR A 211 -7.38 24.07 3.14
C THR A 211 -6.88 22.70 2.73
N TYR A 212 -7.47 21.63 3.29
CA TYR A 212 -7.07 20.27 2.98
C TYR A 212 -8.26 19.32 2.90
N GLU A 213 -8.09 18.27 2.13
CA GLU A 213 -8.98 17.12 2.02
C GLU A 213 -8.12 15.85 2.20
N ILE A 214 -8.63 14.87 2.94
CA ILE A 214 -7.97 13.57 3.14
C ILE A 214 -8.98 12.49 2.76
N SER A 215 -8.53 11.54 1.95
CA SER A 215 -9.27 10.29 1.70
C SER A 215 -8.41 9.11 2.11
N GLU A 216 -9.03 8.10 2.72
CA GLU A 216 -8.41 6.80 2.96
C GLU A 216 -8.62 5.94 1.72
N ASP A 217 -7.51 5.41 1.20
CA ASP A 217 -7.52 4.55 0.04
C ASP A 217 -7.79 3.11 0.50
N THR A 218 -8.98 2.59 0.21
CA THR A 218 -9.33 1.20 0.51
C THR A 218 -8.95 0.28 -0.64
N ASN A 219 -8.26 -0.80 -0.34
CA ASN A 219 -7.99 -1.90 -1.29
C ASN A 219 -9.23 -2.76 -1.56
#